data_6643b2fba2f052bbda9c49565fe7c8df
#
_entry.id   6643b2fba2f052bbda9c49565fe7c8df
#
_cell.length_a   1.000
_cell.length_b   1.000
_cell.length_c   1.000
_cell.angle_alpha   90.00
_cell.angle_beta   90.00
_cell.angle_gamma   90.00
#
_symmetry.space_group_name_H-M   'P 1'
#
loop_
_entity.id
_entity.type
_entity.pdbx_description
1 polymer ?
#
loop_
_entity_poly.entity_id
_entity_poly.type
_entity_poly.pdbx_seq_one_letter_code
_entity_poly.pdbx_strand_id
1 'polypeptide(L)'
;MGTHKGKSENKGGEDSRRVLGLTCKRRGEMVEAEFLAKVARLEFRVSKPWGDSDRYDFVVEAGSGFWRVQVKHTTCRRGEKYLLALATHGEPYNAKEIDFLVVYVEPENLWYVLPVEMVASLQGLGLLPWSRRSKFDRYREAWCLLACSRKARGWKDVPVLCRGAKLQVRCAVCPRGEGQG
;
A
#
# COMPACT_ATOMS: atom_id res chain seq x y z
N MET A 1 38.40 -3.26 46.61
CA MET A 1 37.31 -4.15 46.12
C MET A 1 36.30 -3.31 45.35
N GLY A 2 36.44 -3.26 44.05
CA GLY A 2 35.58 -2.49 43.17
C GLY A 2 34.87 -3.44 42.20
N THR A 3 33.57 -3.53 42.27
CA THR A 3 32.71 -4.38 41.43
C THR A 3 32.31 -3.62 40.16
N HIS A 4 32.89 -4.00 39.02
CA HIS A 4 32.41 -3.56 37.72
C HIS A 4 31.08 -4.24 37.35
N LYS A 5 30.01 -3.44 37.24
CA LYS A 5 28.76 -3.87 36.61
C LYS A 5 28.93 -3.73 35.09
N GLY A 6 28.99 -4.86 34.39
CA GLY A 6 28.93 -4.92 32.95
C GLY A 6 27.54 -4.51 32.43
N LYS A 7 27.53 -3.49 31.56
CA LYS A 7 26.37 -3.18 30.71
C LYS A 7 26.34 -4.18 29.56
N SER A 8 25.32 -5.02 29.49
CA SER A 8 25.05 -5.82 28.32
C SER A 8 24.41 -4.92 27.25
N GLU A 9 25.17 -4.59 26.22
CA GLU A 9 24.66 -3.91 25.02
C GLU A 9 23.90 -4.92 24.19
N ASN A 10 22.62 -4.68 24.03
CA ASN A 10 21.72 -5.45 23.17
C ASN A 10 21.94 -5.01 21.71
N LYS A 11 22.92 -5.61 21.04
CA LYS A 11 23.20 -5.43 19.59
C LYS A 11 22.49 -6.50 18.76
N GLY A 12 21.17 -6.44 18.73
CA GLY A 12 20.38 -7.40 17.96
C GLY A 12 19.27 -6.75 17.15
N GLY A 13 19.57 -5.87 16.20
CA GLY A 13 18.52 -5.24 15.40
C GLY A 13 18.96 -4.45 14.18
N GLU A 14 20.24 -4.37 13.88
CA GLU A 14 20.78 -3.43 12.89
C GLU A 14 21.33 -4.08 11.59
N ASP A 15 21.38 -5.39 11.53
CA ASP A 15 22.20 -6.06 10.49
C ASP A 15 21.49 -6.33 9.16
N SER A 16 20.15 -6.29 9.10
CA SER A 16 19.44 -6.50 7.83
C SER A 16 19.36 -5.24 6.94
N ARG A 17 19.72 -4.07 7.46
CA ARG A 17 19.59 -2.78 6.73
C ARG A 17 20.84 -2.39 5.94
N ARG A 18 21.98 -3.05 6.17
CA ARG A 18 23.28 -2.67 5.58
C ARG A 18 23.70 -3.45 4.34
N VAL A 19 22.98 -4.49 3.95
CA VAL A 19 23.46 -5.43 2.92
C VAL A 19 23.56 -4.84 1.52
N LEU A 20 22.91 -3.71 1.20
CA LEU A 20 22.99 -3.11 -0.15
C LEU A 20 23.30 -1.61 -0.20
N GLY A 21 23.48 -0.90 0.91
CA GLY A 21 23.80 0.55 0.89
C GLY A 21 22.80 1.42 0.12
N LEU A 22 21.54 0.97 -0.04
CA LEU A 22 20.53 1.65 -0.82
C LEU A 22 20.05 2.91 -0.12
N THR A 23 20.08 4.03 -0.84
CA THR A 23 19.46 5.27 -0.37
C THR A 23 17.94 5.12 -0.30
N CYS A 24 17.27 5.96 0.52
CA CYS A 24 15.80 5.98 0.59
C CYS A 24 15.17 6.20 -0.78
N LYS A 25 15.76 7.08 -1.61
CA LYS A 25 15.30 7.34 -2.99
C LYS A 25 15.38 6.07 -3.84
N ARG A 26 16.53 5.39 -3.85
CA ARG A 26 16.72 4.16 -4.62
C ARG A 26 15.76 3.05 -4.21
N ARG A 27 15.47 2.95 -2.92
CA ARG A 27 14.49 1.99 -2.41
C ARG A 27 13.07 2.34 -2.88
N GLY A 28 12.70 3.62 -2.90
CA GLY A 28 11.43 4.08 -3.46
C GLY A 28 11.28 3.68 -4.94
N GLU A 29 12.31 3.92 -5.75
CA GLU A 29 12.34 3.53 -7.17
C GLU A 29 12.18 2.01 -7.37
N MET A 30 12.78 1.19 -6.50
CA MET A 30 12.62 -0.27 -6.54
C MET A 30 11.18 -0.69 -6.23
N VAL A 31 10.56 -0.07 -5.22
CA VAL A 31 9.17 -0.38 -4.86
C VAL A 31 8.19 0.07 -5.95
N GLU A 32 8.46 1.19 -6.62
CA GLU A 32 7.69 1.60 -7.80
C GLU A 32 7.80 0.56 -8.94
N ALA A 33 9.00 0.01 -9.17
CA ALA A 33 9.18 -1.06 -10.16
C ALA A 33 8.45 -2.36 -9.78
N GLU A 34 8.46 -2.73 -8.49
CA GLU A 34 7.68 -3.86 -7.96
C GLU A 34 6.17 -3.64 -8.14
N PHE A 35 5.70 -2.41 -7.90
CA PHE A 35 4.31 -2.04 -8.17
C PHE A 35 3.96 -2.23 -9.64
N LEU A 36 4.78 -1.72 -10.57
CA LEU A 36 4.57 -1.87 -12.01
C LEU A 36 4.51 -3.35 -12.42
N ALA A 37 5.44 -4.17 -11.92
CA ALA A 37 5.43 -5.60 -12.17
C ALA A 37 4.16 -6.29 -11.63
N LYS A 38 3.69 -5.86 -10.45
CA LYS A 38 2.47 -6.38 -9.83
C LYS A 38 1.24 -6.05 -10.67
N VAL A 39 1.02 -4.80 -11.02
CA VAL A 39 -0.16 -4.34 -11.77
C VAL A 39 -0.18 -4.87 -13.20
N ALA A 40 1.00 -5.02 -13.83
CA ALA A 40 1.12 -5.65 -15.15
C ALA A 40 0.66 -7.12 -15.14
N ARG A 41 1.02 -7.89 -14.09
CA ARG A 41 0.53 -9.28 -13.91
C ARG A 41 -0.98 -9.35 -13.66
N LEU A 42 -1.60 -8.24 -13.25
CA LEU A 42 -3.04 -8.10 -13.08
C LEU A 42 -3.74 -7.58 -14.34
N GLU A 43 -2.98 -7.42 -15.43
CA GLU A 43 -3.45 -6.93 -16.73
C GLU A 43 -4.03 -5.49 -16.68
N PHE A 44 -3.60 -4.71 -15.68
CA PHE A 44 -3.94 -3.29 -15.61
C PHE A 44 -2.97 -2.48 -16.47
N ARG A 45 -3.50 -1.44 -17.10
CA ARG A 45 -2.66 -0.48 -17.83
C ARG A 45 -2.17 0.61 -16.89
N VAL A 46 -0.93 1.05 -17.06
CA VAL A 46 -0.30 2.03 -16.20
C VAL A 46 0.36 3.12 -17.03
N SER A 47 0.18 4.36 -16.58
CA SER A 47 0.90 5.52 -17.07
C SER A 47 1.60 6.20 -15.92
N LYS A 48 2.78 6.79 -16.17
CA LYS A 48 3.48 7.64 -15.20
C LYS A 48 3.31 9.10 -15.60
N PRO A 49 3.02 10.03 -14.65
CA PRO A 49 2.97 11.45 -14.95
C PRO A 49 4.33 11.95 -15.43
N TRP A 50 4.31 13.02 -16.21
CA TRP A 50 5.53 13.67 -16.63
C TRP A 50 6.07 14.56 -15.50
N GLY A 51 7.30 14.35 -15.08
CA GLY A 51 7.92 15.05 -13.95
C GLY A 51 7.52 14.47 -12.59
N ASP A 52 7.78 15.23 -11.53
CA ASP A 52 7.63 14.84 -10.12
C ASP A 52 6.80 15.85 -9.29
N SER A 53 6.04 16.71 -9.98
CA SER A 53 5.22 17.75 -9.34
C SER A 53 3.89 17.22 -8.78
N ASP A 54 3.42 16.09 -9.31
CA ASP A 54 2.17 15.46 -8.88
C ASP A 54 2.35 14.67 -7.58
N ARG A 55 1.27 14.58 -6.80
CA ARG A 55 1.26 13.82 -5.55
C ARG A 55 0.92 12.34 -5.75
N TYR A 56 0.80 11.87 -6.99
CA TYR A 56 0.65 10.46 -7.35
C TYR A 56 1.80 10.00 -8.23
N ASP A 57 2.17 8.75 -8.10
CA ASP A 57 3.28 8.17 -8.86
C ASP A 57 2.81 7.57 -10.19
N PHE A 58 1.55 7.12 -10.23
CA PHE A 58 0.98 6.41 -11.38
C PHE A 58 -0.50 6.73 -11.61
N VAL A 59 -0.91 6.63 -12.87
CA VAL A 59 -2.31 6.49 -13.25
C VAL A 59 -2.54 5.06 -13.70
N VAL A 60 -3.43 4.35 -13.01
CA VAL A 60 -3.80 2.97 -13.31
C VAL A 60 -5.15 2.94 -13.99
N GLU A 61 -5.22 2.40 -15.20
CA GLU A 61 -6.45 2.09 -15.90
C GLU A 61 -6.87 0.66 -15.55
N ALA A 62 -7.99 0.53 -14.85
CA ALA A 62 -8.52 -0.76 -14.43
C ALA A 62 -10.05 -0.71 -14.36
N GLY A 63 -10.70 -1.75 -14.84
CA GLY A 63 -12.16 -1.76 -14.97
C GLY A 63 -12.65 -0.65 -15.91
N SER A 64 -13.52 0.24 -15.40
CA SER A 64 -14.05 1.38 -16.15
C SER A 64 -13.43 2.72 -15.74
N GLY A 65 -12.33 2.72 -14.99
CA GLY A 65 -11.80 3.94 -14.39
C GLY A 65 -10.29 4.13 -14.56
N PHE A 66 -9.89 5.38 -14.36
CA PHE A 66 -8.50 5.80 -14.23
C PHE A 66 -8.30 6.24 -12.79
N TRP A 67 -7.27 5.69 -12.15
CA TRP A 67 -7.00 5.92 -10.73
C TRP A 67 -5.64 6.54 -10.53
N ARG A 68 -5.57 7.67 -9.84
CA ARG A 68 -4.31 8.27 -9.40
C ARG A 68 -3.83 7.51 -8.18
N VAL A 69 -2.69 6.87 -8.30
CA VAL A 69 -2.13 5.97 -7.29
C VAL A 69 -0.82 6.55 -6.77
N GLN A 70 -0.75 6.74 -5.47
CA GLN A 70 0.50 6.99 -4.75
C GLN A 70 1.03 5.67 -4.20
N VAL A 71 2.30 5.39 -4.43
CA VAL A 71 2.98 4.20 -3.91
C VAL A 71 3.87 4.58 -2.74
N LYS A 72 3.79 3.85 -1.66
CA LYS A 72 4.69 3.98 -0.51
C LYS A 72 5.13 2.62 0.00
N HIS A 73 6.21 2.60 0.77
CA HIS A 73 6.68 1.37 1.38
C HIS A 73 7.08 1.59 2.84
N THR A 74 7.18 0.51 3.58
CA THR A 74 7.70 0.52 4.93
C THR A 74 8.48 -0.74 5.26
N THR A 75 9.58 -0.54 5.98
CA THR A 75 10.33 -1.58 6.69
C THR A 75 10.32 -1.31 8.19
N CYS A 76 9.76 -0.16 8.60
CA CYS A 76 9.80 0.31 9.98
C CYS A 76 8.80 -0.46 10.82
N ARG A 77 9.28 -1.41 11.62
CA ARG A 77 8.47 -2.20 12.55
C ARG A 77 8.62 -1.69 13.97
N ARG A 78 7.49 -1.52 14.67
CA ARG A 78 7.46 -1.26 16.12
C ARG A 78 6.44 -2.20 16.77
N GLY A 79 6.94 -3.15 17.53
CA GLY A 79 6.13 -4.26 18.05
C GLY A 79 5.53 -5.07 16.89
N GLU A 80 4.21 -5.20 16.89
CA GLU A 80 3.48 -5.92 15.84
C GLU A 80 3.08 -5.04 14.63
N LYS A 81 3.36 -3.72 14.69
CA LYS A 81 2.92 -2.76 13.67
C LYS A 81 4.06 -2.38 12.75
N TYR A 82 3.78 -2.29 11.47
CA TYR A 82 4.58 -1.56 10.50
C TYR A 82 4.09 -0.12 10.43
N LEU A 83 5.00 0.82 10.63
CA LEU A 83 4.68 2.24 10.68
C LEU A 83 5.07 2.93 9.38
N LEU A 84 4.21 3.82 8.92
CA LEU A 84 4.43 4.65 7.73
C LEU A 84 3.97 6.08 8.01
N ALA A 85 4.82 7.06 7.74
CA ALA A 85 4.41 8.46 7.69
C ALA A 85 3.66 8.74 6.38
N LEU A 86 2.49 9.37 6.49
CA LEU A 86 1.64 9.70 5.34
C LEU A 86 1.79 11.15 4.89
N ALA A 87 2.14 12.04 5.82
CA ALA A 87 2.32 13.44 5.48
C ALA A 87 3.54 13.63 4.57
N THR A 88 3.32 14.25 3.43
CA THR A 88 4.38 14.76 2.56
C THR A 88 4.41 16.26 2.74
N HIS A 89 5.54 16.81 3.17
CA HIS A 89 5.69 18.24 3.53
C HIS A 89 4.69 18.71 4.61
N GLY A 90 4.26 17.81 5.50
CA GLY A 90 3.34 18.11 6.60
C GLY A 90 1.86 18.00 6.25
N GLU A 91 1.50 17.80 5.00
CA GLU A 91 0.11 17.70 4.56
C GLU A 91 -0.33 16.26 4.27
N PRO A 92 -1.48 15.82 4.82
CA PRO A 92 -2.04 14.52 4.50
C PRO A 92 -2.55 14.47 3.05
N TYR A 93 -2.71 13.26 2.52
CA TYR A 93 -3.33 13.07 1.21
C TYR A 93 -4.83 13.36 1.23
N ASN A 94 -5.35 13.82 0.09
CA ASN A 94 -6.78 14.06 -0.07
C ASN A 94 -7.28 13.56 -1.45
N ALA A 95 -8.62 13.46 -1.57
CA ALA A 95 -9.27 12.91 -2.78
C ALA A 95 -9.15 13.80 -4.03
N LYS A 96 -8.68 15.04 -3.91
CA LYS A 96 -8.39 15.89 -5.07
C LYS A 96 -7.06 15.53 -5.70
N GLU A 97 -6.14 14.93 -4.93
CA GLU A 97 -4.77 14.63 -5.34
C GLU A 97 -4.59 13.18 -5.75
N ILE A 98 -5.08 12.23 -4.95
CA ILE A 98 -4.96 10.80 -5.21
C ILE A 98 -6.30 10.10 -5.04
N ASP A 99 -6.46 8.94 -5.66
CA ASP A 99 -7.61 8.06 -5.47
C ASP A 99 -7.26 6.88 -4.56
N PHE A 100 -6.03 6.37 -4.67
CA PHE A 100 -5.53 5.26 -3.87
C PHE A 100 -4.13 5.53 -3.33
N LEU A 101 -3.92 5.12 -2.08
CA LEU A 101 -2.60 4.91 -1.51
C LEU A 101 -2.30 3.41 -1.51
N VAL A 102 -1.25 3.01 -2.22
CA VAL A 102 -0.79 1.62 -2.24
C VAL A 102 0.49 1.51 -1.42
N VAL A 103 0.46 0.65 -0.41
CA VAL A 103 1.57 0.50 0.54
C VAL A 103 2.17 -0.88 0.48
N TYR A 104 3.48 -0.95 0.24
CA TYR A 104 4.26 -2.17 0.31
C TYR A 104 4.90 -2.35 1.69
N VAL A 105 4.58 -3.44 2.35
CA VAL A 105 5.27 -3.89 3.57
C VAL A 105 6.37 -4.84 3.14
N GLU A 106 7.58 -4.31 2.90
CA GLU A 106 8.68 -5.05 2.29
C GLU A 106 9.03 -6.36 3.01
N PRO A 107 9.19 -6.40 4.36
CA PRO A 107 9.59 -7.63 5.04
C PRO A 107 8.56 -8.76 4.93
N GLU A 108 7.30 -8.41 4.63
CA GLU A 108 6.20 -9.35 4.53
C GLU A 108 5.84 -9.68 3.07
N ASN A 109 6.50 -9.03 2.11
CA ASN A 109 6.15 -9.11 0.69
C ASN A 109 4.64 -8.94 0.46
N LEU A 110 4.07 -7.89 1.05
CA LEU A 110 2.63 -7.70 1.18
C LEU A 110 2.21 -6.29 0.81
N TRP A 111 1.13 -6.18 0.03
CA TRP A 111 0.57 -4.90 -0.41
C TRP A 111 -0.74 -4.59 0.29
N TYR A 112 -0.96 -3.30 0.55
CA TYR A 112 -2.25 -2.76 0.95
C TYR A 112 -2.73 -1.77 -0.11
N VAL A 113 -3.96 -1.94 -0.61
CA VAL A 113 -4.59 -1.03 -1.57
C VAL A 113 -5.65 -0.24 -0.82
N LEU A 114 -5.32 0.99 -0.46
CA LEU A 114 -6.13 1.83 0.43
C LEU A 114 -6.79 2.95 -0.38
N PRO A 115 -8.13 3.01 -0.46
CA PRO A 115 -8.81 4.20 -0.93
C PRO A 115 -8.41 5.42 -0.10
N VAL A 116 -8.24 6.58 -0.74
CA VAL A 116 -7.75 7.78 -0.07
C VAL A 116 -8.62 8.19 1.11
N GLU A 117 -9.93 7.98 1.05
CA GLU A 117 -10.88 8.32 2.12
C GLU A 117 -10.56 7.60 3.44
N MET A 118 -9.85 6.47 3.37
CA MET A 118 -9.45 5.70 4.56
C MET A 118 -8.24 6.31 5.25
N VAL A 119 -7.50 7.17 4.58
CA VAL A 119 -6.21 7.71 5.05
C VAL A 119 -6.13 9.24 5.02
N ALA A 120 -7.10 9.93 4.42
CA ALA A 120 -7.09 11.37 4.17
C ALA A 120 -6.90 12.25 5.42
N SER A 121 -7.30 11.79 6.60
CA SER A 121 -7.13 12.53 7.86
C SER A 121 -5.95 12.05 8.70
N LEU A 122 -5.16 11.10 8.19
CA LEU A 122 -4.10 10.45 8.96
C LEU A 122 -2.74 11.06 8.65
N GLN A 123 -1.99 11.38 9.70
CA GLN A 123 -0.58 11.76 9.60
C GLN A 123 0.35 10.55 9.48
N GLY A 124 -0.12 9.40 9.92
CA GLY A 124 0.62 8.15 9.89
C GLY A 124 -0.29 6.92 9.88
N LEU A 125 0.26 5.83 9.43
CA LEU A 125 -0.42 4.55 9.26
C LEU A 125 0.31 3.47 10.06
N GLY A 126 -0.45 2.68 10.81
CA GLY A 126 0.03 1.48 11.48
C GLY A 126 -0.64 0.25 10.89
N LEU A 127 0.13 -0.59 10.19
CA LEU A 127 -0.35 -1.81 9.56
C LEU A 127 0.00 -3.02 10.41
N LEU A 128 -0.97 -3.93 10.58
CA LEU A 128 -0.80 -5.19 11.31
C LEU A 128 -1.09 -6.36 10.36
N PRO A 129 -0.08 -6.87 9.63
CA PRO A 129 -0.29 -7.93 8.64
C PRO A 129 -0.87 -9.24 9.19
N TRP A 130 -0.64 -9.50 10.46
CA TRP A 130 -1.04 -10.74 11.13
C TRP A 130 -2.41 -10.67 11.80
N SER A 131 -2.97 -9.47 11.96
CA SER A 131 -4.22 -9.27 12.70
C SER A 131 -5.41 -9.10 11.77
N ARG A 132 -6.29 -10.11 11.75
CA ARG A 132 -7.58 -10.04 11.06
C ARG A 132 -8.55 -9.00 11.65
N ARG A 133 -8.27 -8.52 12.87
CA ARG A 133 -9.06 -7.47 13.55
C ARG A 133 -8.58 -6.07 13.18
N SER A 134 -7.49 -5.93 12.41
CA SER A 134 -7.02 -4.64 11.95
C SER A 134 -8.04 -4.01 11.01
N LYS A 135 -8.34 -2.72 11.22
CA LYS A 135 -9.23 -1.95 10.33
C LYS A 135 -8.76 -1.94 8.87
N PHE A 136 -7.47 -2.15 8.64
CA PHE A 136 -6.87 -2.16 7.31
C PHE A 136 -6.72 -3.57 6.71
N ASP A 137 -7.02 -4.63 7.45
CA ASP A 137 -6.84 -6.00 6.96
C ASP A 137 -7.64 -6.30 5.68
N ARG A 138 -8.83 -5.70 5.53
CA ARG A 138 -9.66 -5.82 4.34
C ARG A 138 -9.04 -5.25 3.06
N TYR A 139 -8.05 -4.39 3.18
CA TYR A 139 -7.33 -3.75 2.08
C TYR A 139 -6.04 -4.49 1.71
N ARG A 140 -5.72 -5.57 2.41
CA ARG A 140 -4.56 -6.41 2.14
C ARG A 140 -4.76 -7.18 0.86
N GLU A 141 -3.84 -7.02 -0.10
CA GLU A 141 -3.92 -7.59 -1.47
C GLU A 141 -5.27 -7.31 -2.18
N ALA A 142 -5.91 -6.19 -1.85
CA ALA A 142 -7.24 -5.85 -2.33
C ALA A 142 -7.20 -5.16 -3.70
N TRP A 143 -6.45 -5.70 -4.65
CA TRP A 143 -6.29 -5.17 -6.01
C TRP A 143 -7.60 -5.08 -6.79
N CYS A 144 -8.58 -5.89 -6.45
CA CYS A 144 -9.93 -5.83 -7.03
C CYS A 144 -10.60 -4.46 -6.84
N LEU A 145 -10.16 -3.66 -5.86
CA LEU A 145 -10.70 -2.31 -5.66
C LEU A 145 -10.44 -1.38 -6.84
N LEU A 146 -9.31 -1.55 -7.54
CA LEU A 146 -8.97 -0.79 -8.74
C LEU A 146 -9.90 -1.16 -9.91
N ALA A 147 -10.31 -2.42 -10.01
CA ALA A 147 -11.19 -2.91 -11.07
C ALA A 147 -12.69 -2.76 -10.74
N CYS A 148 -13.02 -2.40 -9.49
CA CYS A 148 -14.40 -2.36 -9.01
C CYS A 148 -15.07 -1.03 -9.34
N SER A 149 -16.19 -1.04 -10.07
CA SER A 149 -17.00 0.13 -10.41
C SER A 149 -17.75 0.74 -9.20
N ARG A 150 -17.45 0.31 -7.98
CA ARG A 150 -18.16 0.70 -6.76
C ARG A 150 -17.84 2.07 -6.19
N LYS A 151 -17.18 2.97 -6.91
CA LYS A 151 -16.98 4.36 -6.46
C LYS A 151 -18.30 5.03 -6.01
N ALA A 152 -19.43 4.55 -6.53
CA ALA A 152 -20.76 5.10 -6.22
C ALA A 152 -21.33 4.72 -4.83
N ARG A 153 -20.77 3.74 -4.11
CA ARG A 153 -21.36 3.23 -2.84
C ARG A 153 -20.51 3.44 -1.59
N GLY A 154 -19.37 4.11 -1.71
CA GLY A 154 -18.43 4.29 -0.60
C GLY A 154 -17.58 3.04 -0.31
N TRP A 155 -16.31 3.26 -0.04
CA TRP A 155 -15.32 2.21 0.22
C TRP A 155 -15.43 1.57 1.63
N LYS A 156 -16.34 2.07 2.47
CA LYS A 156 -16.51 1.61 3.86
C LYS A 156 -16.99 0.15 3.96
N ASP A 157 -17.68 -0.33 2.94
CA ASP A 157 -18.29 -1.66 2.91
C ASP A 157 -17.55 -2.64 1.98
N VAL A 158 -16.23 -2.55 1.90
CA VAL A 158 -15.43 -3.53 1.13
C VAL A 158 -15.61 -4.91 1.77
N PRO A 159 -16.21 -5.88 1.04
CA PRO A 159 -16.42 -7.20 1.59
C PRO A 159 -15.11 -7.88 1.96
N VAL A 160 -15.12 -8.57 3.09
CA VAL A 160 -14.00 -9.40 3.58
C VAL A 160 -13.57 -10.48 2.57
N LEU A 161 -14.43 -10.80 1.61
CA LEU A 161 -14.24 -11.85 0.60
C LEU A 161 -13.26 -11.49 -0.53
N CYS A 162 -12.85 -10.23 -0.67
CA CYS A 162 -11.77 -9.87 -1.61
C CYS A 162 -10.37 -10.23 -1.11
N ARG A 163 -10.26 -10.90 0.04
CA ARG A 163 -8.98 -11.32 0.61
C ARG A 163 -8.38 -12.44 -0.20
N GLY A 164 -7.21 -12.19 -0.79
CA GLY A 164 -6.35 -13.25 -1.32
C GLY A 164 -6.94 -14.09 -2.44
N ALA A 165 -8.00 -13.63 -3.10
CA ALA A 165 -8.37 -14.20 -4.37
C ALA A 165 -7.17 -14.05 -5.28
N LYS A 166 -6.49 -15.15 -5.58
CA LYS A 166 -5.62 -15.20 -6.76
C LYS A 166 -6.44 -14.56 -7.86
N LEU A 167 -5.97 -13.44 -8.35
CA LEU A 167 -6.72 -12.65 -9.31
C LEU A 167 -6.99 -13.47 -10.58
N GLN A 168 -8.01 -14.26 -10.52
CA GLN A 168 -8.91 -14.39 -11.64
C GLN A 168 -9.77 -13.13 -11.56
N VAL A 169 -9.82 -12.36 -12.62
CA VAL A 169 -10.47 -11.04 -12.77
C VAL A 169 -11.97 -11.01 -12.42
N ARG A 170 -12.44 -11.92 -11.61
CA ARG A 170 -13.82 -12.11 -11.18
C ARG A 170 -13.90 -11.97 -9.66
N CYS A 171 -14.09 -10.73 -9.21
CA CYS A 171 -14.58 -10.54 -7.85
C CYS A 171 -15.94 -11.24 -7.75
N ALA A 172 -16.03 -12.33 -7.00
CA ALA A 172 -17.26 -13.10 -6.79
C ALA A 172 -18.37 -12.27 -6.11
N VAL A 173 -18.06 -11.07 -5.67
CA VAL A 173 -18.97 -10.14 -4.95
C VAL A 173 -19.39 -8.95 -5.81
N CYS A 174 -18.76 -8.70 -6.95
CA CYS A 174 -19.26 -7.76 -7.93
C CYS A 174 -20.20 -8.52 -8.86
N PRO A 175 -21.54 -8.38 -8.75
CA PRO A 175 -22.43 -8.93 -9.76
C PRO A 175 -22.00 -8.31 -11.10
N ARG A 176 -21.78 -9.15 -12.08
CA ARG A 176 -21.53 -8.70 -13.45
C ARG A 176 -22.64 -7.76 -13.82
N GLY A 177 -22.30 -6.56 -14.25
CA GLY A 177 -23.21 -5.84 -15.10
C GLY A 177 -23.42 -6.76 -16.31
N GLU A 178 -24.61 -7.31 -16.43
CA GLU A 178 -25.05 -7.96 -17.65
C GLU A 178 -24.89 -6.93 -18.75
N GLY A 179 -23.94 -7.22 -19.66
CA GLY A 179 -23.79 -6.45 -20.86
C GLY A 179 -25.11 -6.56 -21.61
N GLN A 180 -25.81 -5.45 -21.70
CA GLN A 180 -26.82 -5.30 -22.70
C GLN A 180 -26.09 -5.20 -24.04
N GLY A 181 -26.47 -6.13 -24.92
CA GLY A 181 -25.97 -6.28 -26.29
C GLY A 181 -26.22 -5.08 -27.20
#